data_de1b5e199db36414b2862aeebf84efda
#
_entry.id   de1b5e199db36414b2862aeebf84efda
#
_cell.length_a   1.000
_cell.length_b   1.000
_cell.length_c   1.000
_cell.angle_alpha   90.00
_cell.angle_beta   90.00
_cell.angle_gamma   90.00
#
_symmetry.space_group_name_H-M   'P 1'
#
loop_
_entity.id
_entity.type
_entity.pdbx_description
1 polymer ?
#
loop_
_entity_poly.entity_id
_entity_poly.type
_entity_poly.pdbx_seq_one_letter_code
_entity_poly.pdbx_strand_id
1 'polypeptide(L)'
;MPQFIEKTYTAQDGLSLYYRDYGKTSSAKTPILCLSGLTRNSMDFHRVAQRLSIERRVLCPDYRGRGHSDYDLNPYNYIPSTYLNDLRHLLTLCGVHHVIIIGTSLGGLIAMAMALVM
;
A
#
# COMPACT_ATOMS: atom_id res chain seq x y z
N MET A 1 -18.92 11.93 3.83
CA MET A 1 -18.41 10.57 3.94
C MET A 1 -17.11 10.43 3.22
N PRO A 2 -16.07 10.11 3.93
CA PRO A 2 -14.84 9.81 3.25
C PRO A 2 -15.03 8.55 2.44
N GLN A 3 -14.68 8.68 1.22
CA GLN A 3 -14.84 7.63 0.27
C GLN A 3 -13.49 7.05 -0.09
N PHE A 4 -13.49 5.81 -0.42
CA PHE A 4 -12.33 5.21 -1.03
C PHE A 4 -12.75 4.53 -2.32
N ILE A 5 -11.79 4.39 -3.22
CA ILE A 5 -11.98 3.66 -4.46
C ILE A 5 -11.14 2.39 -4.34
N GLU A 6 -11.76 1.26 -4.64
CA GLU A 6 -11.05 0.00 -4.72
C GLU A 6 -10.36 -0.06 -6.08
N LYS A 7 -9.06 -0.30 -6.06
CA LYS A 7 -8.26 -0.34 -7.27
C LYS A 7 -7.36 -1.56 -7.27
N THR A 8 -6.95 -1.96 -8.45
CA THR A 8 -5.93 -2.99 -8.62
C THR A 8 -4.82 -2.47 -9.50
N TYR A 9 -3.66 -3.07 -9.38
CA TYR A 9 -2.54 -2.81 -10.28
C TYR A 9 -1.84 -4.13 -10.56
N THR A 10 -1.16 -4.19 -11.68
CA THR A 10 -0.42 -5.37 -12.08
C THR A 10 1.04 -5.22 -11.65
N ALA A 11 1.51 -6.15 -10.83
CA ALA A 11 2.91 -6.19 -10.42
C ALA A 11 3.80 -6.53 -11.62
N GLN A 12 5.10 -6.34 -11.46
CA GLN A 12 6.06 -6.59 -12.55
C GLN A 12 6.04 -8.03 -13.03
N ASP A 13 5.67 -8.97 -12.17
CA ASP A 13 5.56 -10.39 -12.51
C ASP A 13 4.15 -10.80 -12.96
N GLY A 14 3.26 -9.84 -13.16
CA GLY A 14 1.91 -10.07 -13.71
C GLY A 14 0.82 -10.33 -12.67
N LEU A 15 1.15 -10.35 -11.39
CA LEU A 15 0.17 -10.60 -10.34
C LEU A 15 -0.74 -9.39 -10.15
N SER A 16 -2.05 -9.60 -9.99
CA SER A 16 -3.00 -8.52 -9.72
C SER A 16 -3.05 -8.25 -8.23
N LEU A 17 -2.72 -7.03 -7.84
CA LEU A 17 -2.66 -6.60 -6.46
C LEU A 17 -3.69 -5.52 -6.19
N TYR A 18 -4.25 -5.52 -5.00
CA TYR A 18 -5.36 -4.66 -4.59
C TYR A 18 -4.89 -3.54 -3.67
N TYR A 19 -5.51 -2.38 -3.80
CA TYR A 19 -5.34 -1.31 -2.82
C TYR A 19 -6.59 -0.44 -2.74
N ARG A 20 -6.74 0.23 -1.60
CA ARG A 20 -7.75 1.25 -1.41
C ARG A 20 -7.10 2.62 -1.57
N ASP A 21 -7.76 3.48 -2.32
CA ASP A 21 -7.29 4.84 -2.58
C ASP A 21 -8.30 5.81 -1.97
N TYR A 22 -7.90 6.44 -0.88
CA TYR A 22 -8.74 7.39 -0.15
C TYR A 22 -8.34 8.81 -0.49
N GLY A 23 -9.32 9.71 -0.49
CA GLY A 23 -9.08 11.13 -0.66
C GLY A 23 -8.90 11.53 -2.11
N LYS A 24 -8.41 12.75 -2.30
CA LYS A 24 -8.25 13.33 -3.63
C LYS A 24 -6.85 13.12 -4.15
N THR A 25 -6.74 12.58 -5.36
CA THR A 25 -5.45 12.39 -6.02
C THR A 25 -4.75 13.72 -6.30
N SER A 26 -5.53 14.81 -6.41
CA SER A 26 -5.02 16.14 -6.68
C SER A 26 -4.61 16.92 -5.43
N SER A 27 -4.66 16.30 -4.24
CA SER A 27 -4.26 16.99 -3.02
C SER A 27 -2.79 17.41 -3.10
N ALA A 28 -2.52 18.65 -2.67
CA ALA A 28 -1.16 19.18 -2.63
C ALA A 28 -0.33 18.63 -1.46
N LYS A 29 -0.98 18.04 -0.47
CA LYS A 29 -0.28 17.49 0.70
C LYS A 29 0.34 16.14 0.38
N THR A 30 1.43 15.83 1.07
CA THR A 30 2.12 14.56 0.89
C THR A 30 1.17 13.39 1.17
N PRO A 31 1.03 12.42 0.25
CA PRO A 31 0.20 11.25 0.47
C PRO A 31 0.72 10.35 1.59
N ILE A 32 -0.17 9.53 2.13
CA ILE A 32 0.17 8.56 3.16
C ILE A 32 0.00 7.15 2.59
N LEU A 33 0.97 6.29 2.87
CA LEU A 33 0.93 4.85 2.58
C LEU A 33 0.78 4.10 3.89
N CYS A 34 -0.28 3.33 4.04
CA CYS A 34 -0.57 2.55 5.24
C CYS A 34 -0.25 1.07 4.99
N LEU A 35 0.69 0.53 5.75
CA LEU A 35 1.17 -0.85 5.59
C LEU A 35 0.74 -1.69 6.78
N SER A 36 -0.07 -2.73 6.51
CA SER A 36 -0.62 -3.61 7.52
C SER A 36 0.37 -4.68 7.98
N GLY A 37 0.02 -5.40 9.05
CA GLY A 37 0.80 -6.53 9.55
C GLY A 37 0.66 -7.78 8.69
N LEU A 38 1.42 -8.81 9.01
CA LEU A 38 1.55 -10.02 8.20
C LEU A 38 0.22 -10.72 7.93
N THR A 39 -0.63 -10.82 8.93
CA THR A 39 -1.90 -11.55 8.84
C THR A 39 -3.10 -10.62 8.66
N ARG A 40 -2.84 -9.35 8.37
CA ARG A 40 -3.86 -8.32 8.28
C ARG A 40 -3.96 -7.81 6.85
N ASN A 41 -4.84 -6.84 6.62
CA ASN A 41 -5.08 -6.29 5.29
C ASN A 41 -5.44 -4.80 5.35
N SER A 42 -5.76 -4.23 4.19
CA SER A 42 -6.05 -2.81 4.05
C SER A 42 -7.20 -2.32 4.92
N MET A 43 -8.10 -3.21 5.36
CA MET A 43 -9.23 -2.83 6.21
C MET A 43 -8.81 -2.38 7.60
N ASP A 44 -7.63 -2.79 8.07
CA ASP A 44 -7.14 -2.42 9.40
C ASP A 44 -6.96 -0.91 9.55
N PHE A 45 -6.69 -0.22 8.45
CA PHE A 45 -6.45 1.22 8.45
C PHE A 45 -7.69 2.02 8.09
N HIS A 46 -8.85 1.39 7.94
CA HIS A 46 -10.03 2.08 7.40
C HIS A 46 -10.38 3.36 8.18
N ARG A 47 -10.46 3.27 9.49
CA ARG A 47 -10.80 4.44 10.32
C ARG A 47 -9.76 5.53 10.25
N VAL A 48 -8.49 5.15 10.32
CA VAL A 48 -7.38 6.10 10.24
C VAL A 48 -7.36 6.74 8.85
N ALA A 49 -7.51 5.93 7.81
CA ALA A 49 -7.52 6.42 6.44
C ALA A 49 -8.68 7.39 6.19
N GLN A 50 -9.85 7.10 6.74
CA GLN A 50 -10.99 8.02 6.62
C GLN A 50 -10.68 9.40 7.18
N ARG A 51 -10.02 9.45 8.34
CA ARG A 51 -9.64 10.72 8.95
C ARG A 51 -8.57 11.46 8.17
N LEU A 52 -7.51 10.75 7.81
CA LEU A 52 -6.37 11.34 7.13
C LEU A 52 -6.73 11.81 5.73
N SER A 53 -7.70 11.14 5.09
CA SER A 53 -8.09 11.45 3.71
C SER A 53 -8.89 12.75 3.58
N ILE A 54 -9.27 13.38 4.68
CA ILE A 54 -9.92 14.70 4.64
C ILE A 54 -8.99 15.71 3.99
N GLU A 55 -7.69 15.62 4.23
CA GLU A 55 -6.72 16.60 3.74
C GLU A 55 -5.75 16.06 2.71
N ARG A 56 -5.55 14.74 2.63
CA ARG A 56 -4.53 14.16 1.76
C ARG A 56 -4.93 12.79 1.26
N ARG A 57 -4.28 12.38 0.19
CA ARG A 57 -4.47 11.05 -0.37
C ARG A 57 -3.89 9.99 0.56
N VAL A 58 -4.60 8.88 0.74
CA VAL A 58 -4.16 7.75 1.56
C VAL A 58 -4.28 6.47 0.75
N LEU A 59 -3.20 5.71 0.66
CA LEU A 59 -3.14 4.44 -0.05
C LEU A 59 -3.00 3.31 0.97
N CYS A 60 -3.89 2.32 0.88
CA CYS A 60 -3.89 1.14 1.76
C CYS A 60 -3.84 -0.12 0.91
N PRO A 61 -2.64 -0.62 0.58
CA PRO A 61 -2.51 -1.82 -0.25
C PRO A 61 -2.64 -3.10 0.57
N ASP A 62 -3.06 -4.17 -0.11
CA ASP A 62 -2.94 -5.53 0.37
C ASP A 62 -1.69 -6.16 -0.24
N TYR A 63 -0.88 -6.82 0.58
CA TYR A 63 0.29 -7.56 0.07
C TYR A 63 -0.19 -8.72 -0.80
N ARG A 64 0.69 -9.19 -1.69
CA ARG A 64 0.40 -10.41 -2.45
C ARG A 64 0.06 -11.54 -1.50
N GLY A 65 -0.95 -12.31 -1.84
CA GLY A 65 -1.42 -13.42 -1.02
C GLY A 65 -2.24 -13.01 0.19
N ARG A 66 -2.60 -11.73 0.32
CA ARG A 66 -3.40 -11.22 1.44
C ARG A 66 -4.60 -10.44 0.92
N GLY A 67 -5.66 -10.39 1.75
CA GLY A 67 -6.85 -9.62 1.44
C GLY A 67 -7.39 -9.93 0.06
N HIS A 68 -7.54 -8.89 -0.77
CA HIS A 68 -8.07 -9.00 -2.12
C HIS A 68 -6.98 -9.11 -3.20
N SER A 69 -5.71 -9.13 -2.82
CA SER A 69 -4.62 -9.35 -3.76
C SER A 69 -4.50 -10.82 -4.14
N ASP A 70 -4.03 -11.09 -5.36
CA ASP A 70 -3.84 -12.46 -5.83
C ASP A 70 -2.78 -13.20 -5.00
N TYR A 71 -2.95 -14.51 -4.91
CA TYR A 71 -1.92 -15.38 -4.37
C TYR A 71 -0.82 -15.60 -5.40
N ASP A 72 0.41 -15.60 -4.92
CA ASP A 72 1.55 -15.99 -5.72
C ASP A 72 1.81 -17.48 -5.49
N LEU A 73 1.84 -18.25 -6.56
CA LEU A 73 2.07 -19.69 -6.48
C LEU A 73 3.53 -20.03 -6.17
N ASN A 74 4.43 -19.07 -6.33
CA ASN A 74 5.83 -19.24 -5.98
C ASN A 74 6.07 -18.82 -4.53
N PRO A 75 6.27 -19.77 -3.59
CA PRO A 75 6.42 -19.42 -2.17
C PRO A 75 7.67 -18.58 -1.89
N TYR A 76 8.68 -18.62 -2.76
CA TYR A 76 9.91 -17.85 -2.58
C TYR A 76 9.71 -16.35 -2.79
N ASN A 77 8.57 -15.95 -3.35
CA ASN A 77 8.25 -14.52 -3.53
C ASN A 77 7.64 -13.88 -2.29
N TYR A 78 7.33 -14.63 -1.25
CA TYR A 78 6.79 -14.08 0.00
C TYR A 78 7.93 -13.63 0.92
N ILE A 79 8.69 -12.65 0.44
CA ILE A 79 9.85 -12.11 1.14
C ILE A 79 9.81 -10.58 1.07
N PRO A 80 10.49 -9.89 2.01
CA PRO A 80 10.43 -8.41 2.07
C PRO A 80 10.85 -7.72 0.78
N SER A 81 11.84 -8.22 0.06
CA SER A 81 12.28 -7.58 -1.18
C SER A 81 11.19 -7.58 -2.25
N THR A 82 10.38 -8.62 -2.32
CA THR A 82 9.25 -8.68 -3.24
C THR A 82 8.18 -7.67 -2.86
N TYR A 83 7.86 -7.58 -1.56
CA TYR A 83 6.89 -6.60 -1.08
C TYR A 83 7.36 -5.17 -1.37
N LEU A 84 8.65 -4.89 -1.18
CA LEU A 84 9.23 -3.60 -1.50
C LEU A 84 9.07 -3.26 -2.98
N ASN A 85 9.34 -4.23 -3.85
CA ASN A 85 9.19 -4.04 -5.30
C ASN A 85 7.74 -3.77 -5.67
N ASP A 86 6.80 -4.51 -5.08
CA ASP A 86 5.38 -4.29 -5.31
C ASP A 86 4.96 -2.87 -4.91
N LEU A 87 5.38 -2.43 -3.73
CA LEU A 87 5.03 -1.09 -3.23
C LEU A 87 5.68 0.01 -4.04
N ARG A 88 6.93 -0.17 -4.44
CA ARG A 88 7.61 0.79 -5.33
C ARG A 88 6.86 0.93 -6.64
N HIS A 89 6.42 -0.19 -7.20
CA HIS A 89 5.66 -0.20 -8.43
C HIS A 89 4.32 0.52 -8.27
N LEU A 90 3.61 0.26 -7.16
CA LEU A 90 2.37 0.95 -6.84
C LEU A 90 2.57 2.46 -6.80
N LEU A 91 3.57 2.93 -6.07
CA LEU A 91 3.83 4.35 -5.93
C LEU A 91 4.18 4.99 -7.27
N THR A 92 4.95 4.30 -8.09
CA THR A 92 5.29 4.76 -9.44
C THR A 92 4.04 4.90 -10.31
N LEU A 93 3.17 3.90 -10.29
CA LEU A 93 1.92 3.93 -11.07
C LEU A 93 0.97 5.03 -10.59
N CYS A 94 0.97 5.31 -9.29
CA CYS A 94 0.15 6.37 -8.72
C CYS A 94 0.75 7.77 -8.88
N GLY A 95 1.98 7.87 -9.42
CA GLY A 95 2.66 9.15 -9.57
C GLY A 95 3.10 9.75 -8.25
N VAL A 96 3.33 8.94 -7.23
CA VAL A 96 3.70 9.40 -5.88
C VAL A 96 5.22 9.33 -5.74
N HIS A 97 5.85 10.49 -5.55
CA HIS A 97 7.30 10.61 -5.42
C HIS A 97 7.75 10.84 -3.98
N HIS A 98 6.87 11.38 -3.15
CA HIS A 98 7.10 11.61 -1.73
C HIS A 98 5.92 11.05 -0.97
N VAL A 99 6.16 10.32 0.10
CA VAL A 99 5.09 9.65 0.84
C VAL A 99 5.45 9.58 2.32
N ILE A 100 4.42 9.70 3.16
CA ILE A 100 4.51 9.40 4.58
C ILE A 100 4.06 7.95 4.76
N ILE A 101 4.86 7.14 5.44
CA ILE A 101 4.54 5.72 5.61
C ILE A 101 4.15 5.47 7.07
N ILE A 102 2.99 4.85 7.25
CA ILE A 102 2.53 4.36 8.54
C ILE A 102 2.48 2.84 8.44
N GLY A 103 3.21 2.16 9.31
CA GLY A 103 3.25 0.70 9.27
C GLY A 103 3.08 0.09 10.65
N THR A 104 2.43 -1.07 10.71
CA THR A 104 2.27 -1.85 11.95
C THR A 104 2.89 -3.23 11.75
N SER A 105 3.65 -3.71 12.74
CA SER A 105 4.28 -5.04 12.71
C SER A 105 5.14 -5.20 11.46
N LEU A 106 4.83 -6.16 10.59
CA LEU A 106 5.52 -6.33 9.31
C LEU A 106 5.55 -5.05 8.51
N GLY A 107 4.43 -4.30 8.48
CA GLY A 107 4.35 -3.02 7.80
C GLY A 107 5.38 -2.02 8.30
N GLY A 108 5.65 -2.03 9.60
CA GLY A 108 6.70 -1.18 10.19
C GLY A 108 8.09 -1.56 9.70
N LEU A 109 8.37 -2.85 9.60
CA LEU A 109 9.65 -3.34 9.07
C LEU A 109 9.82 -2.99 7.60
N ILE A 110 8.77 -3.13 6.82
CA ILE A 110 8.77 -2.75 5.40
C ILE A 110 8.99 -1.24 5.26
N ALA A 111 8.33 -0.44 6.08
CA ALA A 111 8.51 1.01 6.06
C ALA A 111 9.96 1.42 6.32
N MET A 112 10.61 0.77 7.29
CA MET A 112 12.01 1.01 7.61
C MET A 112 12.90 0.63 6.43
N ALA A 113 12.65 -0.52 5.80
CA ALA A 113 13.40 -0.96 4.64
C ALA A 113 13.23 0.01 3.47
N MET A 114 12.01 0.51 3.23
CA MET A 114 11.76 1.50 2.19
C MET A 114 12.57 2.78 2.43
N ALA A 115 12.67 3.24 3.67
CA ALA A 115 13.44 4.42 4.02
C ALA A 115 14.93 4.24 3.72
N LEU A 116 15.43 3.01 3.78
CA LEU A 116 16.85 2.73 3.53
C LEU A 116 17.19 2.63 2.04
N VAL A 117 16.25 2.19 1.20
CA VAL A 117 16.54 1.87 -0.21
C VAL A 117 15.82 2.79 -1.21
N MET A 118 14.96 3.64 -0.72
CA MET A 118 14.21 4.57 -1.54
C MET A 118 14.46 6.00 -1.05
#